data_78a7645b1275616267645c3a59527464
#
_entry.id   78a7645b1275616267645c3a59527464
#
_cell.length_a   1.000
_cell.length_b   1.000
_cell.length_c   1.000
_cell.angle_alpha   90.00
_cell.angle_beta   90.00
_cell.angle_gamma   90.00
#
_symmetry.space_group_name_H-M   'P 1'
#
loop_
_entity.id
_entity.type
_entity.pdbx_description
1 polymer ?
#
loop_
_entity_poly.entity_id
_entity_poly.type
_entity_poly.pdbx_seq_one_letter_code
_entity_poly.pdbx_strand_id
1 'polypeptide(L)'
;MSSSDFAGKIEQFVLTKPEDSWQVFEEMMSTSEEFYQSLGLPYQIIAIVSGALNNAASKKYDLEAWFPFQGEYKELVSCSNCTDYQSRELDIRFGVKKTDAKKSYVHALNATLCATERTLCCVLENYQTENVCGQSLLYSMWK
;
A
#
# COMPACT_ATOMS: atom_id res chain seq x y z
N MET A 1 8.17 -28.46 8.32
CA MET A 1 8.45 -27.06 7.95
C MET A 1 7.11 -26.41 7.70
N SER A 2 6.68 -25.48 8.54
CA SER A 2 5.39 -24.81 8.37
C SER A 2 5.52 -23.81 7.24
N SER A 3 4.52 -23.75 6.38
CA SER A 3 4.45 -22.88 5.19
C SER A 3 4.24 -21.39 5.51
N SER A 4 4.45 -20.98 6.76
CA SER A 4 4.22 -19.60 7.24
C SER A 4 5.45 -18.68 7.16
N ASP A 5 6.59 -19.13 6.65
CA ASP A 5 7.84 -18.44 6.89
C ASP A 5 8.32 -17.52 5.76
N PHE A 6 7.50 -17.27 4.71
CA PHE A 6 7.91 -16.43 3.58
C PHE A 6 6.84 -15.47 3.05
N ALA A 7 6.03 -14.89 3.94
CA ALA A 7 5.15 -13.79 3.52
C ALA A 7 5.98 -12.53 3.26
N GLY A 8 6.36 -12.31 2.00
CA GLY A 8 7.02 -11.08 1.59
C GLY A 8 6.01 -9.95 1.40
N LYS A 9 6.27 -8.78 1.99
CA LYS A 9 5.48 -7.57 1.78
C LYS A 9 6.42 -6.40 1.51
N ILE A 10 6.24 -5.75 0.36
CA ILE A 10 6.99 -4.54 0.01
C ILE A 10 6.16 -3.34 0.45
N GLU A 11 6.74 -2.52 1.33
CA GLU A 11 6.11 -1.36 1.92
C GLU A 11 6.87 -0.08 1.60
N GLN A 12 6.11 0.99 1.37
CA GLN A 12 6.60 2.36 1.29
C GLN A 12 6.39 3.02 2.66
N PHE A 13 7.45 3.62 3.21
CA PHE A 13 7.37 4.47 4.40
C PHE A 13 7.91 5.84 4.06
N VAL A 14 7.13 6.87 4.32
CA VAL A 14 7.52 8.25 4.03
C VAL A 14 7.31 9.13 5.26
N LEU A 15 8.31 9.96 5.53
CA LEU A 15 8.23 11.06 6.48
C LEU A 15 8.23 12.37 5.70
N THR A 16 7.25 13.23 5.96
CA THR A 16 7.08 14.47 5.21
C THR A 16 6.72 15.62 6.13
N LYS A 17 6.82 16.84 5.63
CA LYS A 17 6.25 18.01 6.31
C LYS A 17 4.72 17.93 6.30
N PRO A 18 4.04 18.54 7.29
CA PRO A 18 2.58 18.54 7.36
C PRO A 18 1.90 19.08 6.09
N GLU A 19 2.45 20.15 5.51
CA GLU A 19 1.91 20.79 4.31
C GLU A 19 1.92 19.91 3.07
N ASP A 20 2.89 18.98 2.96
CA ASP A 20 3.11 18.15 1.79
C ASP A 20 2.43 16.77 1.91
N SER A 21 1.98 16.40 3.11
CA SER A 21 1.59 15.01 3.42
C SER A 21 0.42 14.49 2.61
N TRP A 22 -0.53 15.34 2.24
CA TRP A 22 -1.69 14.93 1.44
C TRP A 22 -1.34 14.69 -0.01
N GLN A 23 -0.45 15.49 -0.57
CA GLN A 23 0.07 15.27 -1.92
C GLN A 23 0.87 13.98 -1.98
N VAL A 24 1.78 13.77 -1.03
CA VAL A 24 2.58 12.54 -0.94
C VAL A 24 1.70 11.30 -0.74
N PHE A 25 0.60 11.41 0.01
CA PHE A 25 -0.37 10.32 0.16
C PHE A 25 -0.96 9.88 -1.18
N GLU A 26 -1.40 10.83 -2.00
CA GLU A 26 -1.95 10.53 -3.33
C GLU A 26 -0.86 9.97 -4.28
N GLU A 27 0.37 10.48 -4.22
CA GLU A 27 1.51 9.98 -4.99
C GLU A 27 1.86 8.53 -4.62
N MET A 28 1.85 8.18 -3.33
CA MET A 28 2.10 6.80 -2.87
C MET A 28 1.02 5.84 -3.38
N MET A 29 -0.24 6.28 -3.37
CA MET A 29 -1.34 5.47 -3.89
C MET A 29 -1.23 5.29 -5.40
N SER A 30 -0.91 6.36 -6.14
CA SER A 30 -0.68 6.32 -7.59
C SER A 30 0.45 5.36 -7.97
N THR A 31 1.55 5.37 -7.21
CA THR A 31 2.68 4.43 -7.43
C THR A 31 2.23 2.97 -7.29
N SER A 32 1.41 2.68 -6.29
CA SER A 32 0.86 1.33 -6.12
C SER A 32 -0.13 0.98 -7.23
N GLU A 33 -0.97 1.92 -7.64
CA GLU A 33 -1.94 1.75 -8.71
C GLU A 33 -1.25 1.45 -10.05
N GLU A 34 -0.20 2.19 -10.41
CA GLU A 34 0.61 1.95 -11.62
C GLU A 34 1.17 0.54 -11.66
N PHE A 35 1.63 0.01 -10.53
CA PHE A 35 2.09 -1.37 -10.44
C PHE A 35 0.98 -2.37 -10.79
N TYR A 36 -0.22 -2.24 -10.20
CA TYR A 36 -1.33 -3.16 -10.49
C TYR A 36 -1.92 -2.98 -11.88
N GLN A 37 -1.89 -1.76 -12.43
CA GLN A 37 -2.21 -1.51 -13.84
C GLN A 37 -1.25 -2.25 -14.78
N SER A 38 0.05 -2.26 -14.45
CA SER A 38 1.06 -2.97 -15.23
C SER A 38 0.84 -4.49 -15.25
N LEU A 39 0.20 -5.03 -14.21
CA LEU A 39 -0.20 -6.44 -14.14
C LEU A 39 -1.49 -6.74 -14.91
N GLY A 40 -2.24 -5.72 -15.33
CA GLY A 40 -3.51 -5.87 -16.04
C GLY A 40 -4.63 -6.52 -15.21
N LEU A 41 -4.53 -6.47 -13.88
CA LEU A 41 -5.54 -7.02 -12.97
C LEU A 41 -6.74 -6.07 -12.87
N PRO A 42 -7.98 -6.59 -12.83
CA PRO A 42 -9.15 -5.79 -12.49
C PRO A 42 -9.06 -5.36 -11.01
N TYR A 43 -9.15 -4.06 -10.75
CA TYR A 43 -9.06 -3.52 -9.40
C TYR A 43 -10.04 -2.36 -9.17
N GLN A 44 -10.22 -2.00 -7.92
CA GLN A 44 -10.90 -0.79 -7.46
C GLN A 44 -10.12 -0.15 -6.31
N ILE A 45 -10.27 1.17 -6.15
CA ILE A 45 -9.73 1.90 -5.00
C ILE A 45 -10.91 2.34 -4.14
N ILE A 46 -10.85 2.03 -2.85
CA ILE A 46 -11.89 2.40 -1.89
C ILE A 46 -11.32 3.28 -0.78
N ALA A 47 -12.11 4.27 -0.35
CA ALA A 47 -11.80 5.05 0.84
C ALA A 47 -12.39 4.35 2.07
N ILE A 48 -11.55 4.12 3.06
CA ILE A 48 -11.98 3.45 4.29
C ILE A 48 -12.75 4.42 5.17
N VAL A 49 -13.93 4.00 5.58
CA VAL A 49 -14.80 4.78 6.47
C VAL A 49 -14.19 4.93 7.86
N SER A 50 -14.50 6.03 8.54
CA SER A 50 -13.90 6.38 9.84
C SER A 50 -14.02 5.28 10.90
N GLY A 51 -15.13 4.54 10.92
CA GLY A 51 -15.33 3.45 11.86
C GLY A 51 -14.46 2.20 11.63
N ALA A 52 -13.81 2.09 10.46
CA ALA A 52 -12.92 0.99 10.12
C ALA A 52 -11.44 1.42 10.05
N LEU A 53 -11.12 2.69 10.33
CA LEU A 53 -9.75 3.16 10.43
C LEU A 53 -9.08 2.59 11.68
N ASN A 54 -7.79 2.28 11.55
CA ASN A 54 -6.97 2.06 12.74
C ASN A 54 -6.69 3.38 13.48
N ASN A 55 -6.28 3.31 14.74
CA ASN A 55 -6.10 4.49 15.59
C ASN A 55 -5.06 5.49 15.07
N ALA A 56 -4.12 5.06 14.27
CA ALA A 56 -3.05 5.92 13.75
C ALA A 56 -3.44 6.66 12.47
N ALA A 57 -4.34 6.10 11.66
CA ALA A 57 -4.66 6.63 10.34
C ALA A 57 -5.69 7.77 10.42
N SER A 58 -5.38 8.90 9.78
CA SER A 58 -6.32 10.01 9.57
C SER A 58 -7.12 9.83 8.27
N LYS A 59 -6.52 9.18 7.26
CA LYS A 59 -7.15 8.79 6.00
C LYS A 59 -6.49 7.52 5.50
N LYS A 60 -7.28 6.65 4.91
CA LYS A 60 -6.81 5.38 4.38
C LYS A 60 -7.52 5.06 3.06
N TYR A 61 -6.74 4.65 2.07
CA TYR A 61 -7.23 4.02 0.85
C TYR A 61 -6.76 2.57 0.80
N ASP A 62 -7.63 1.69 0.32
CA ASP A 62 -7.27 0.33 -0.04
C ASP A 62 -7.46 0.14 -1.55
N LEU A 63 -6.50 -0.51 -2.21
CA LEU A 63 -6.67 -1.05 -3.54
C LEU A 63 -7.02 -2.52 -3.40
N GLU A 64 -8.16 -2.87 -3.95
CA GLU A 64 -8.69 -4.22 -3.97
C GLU A 64 -8.70 -4.75 -5.40
N ALA A 65 -8.19 -5.96 -5.62
CA ALA A 65 -8.27 -6.63 -6.90
C ALA A 65 -9.34 -7.73 -6.91
N TRP A 66 -9.85 -8.03 -8.08
CA TRP A 66 -10.86 -9.07 -8.28
C TRP A 66 -10.26 -10.46 -8.19
N PHE A 67 -10.87 -11.33 -7.39
CA PHE A 67 -10.54 -12.75 -7.26
C PHE A 67 -11.66 -13.61 -7.88
N PRO A 68 -11.49 -14.10 -9.11
CA PRO A 68 -12.54 -14.79 -9.84
C PRO A 68 -13.08 -16.03 -9.14
N PHE A 69 -12.22 -16.82 -8.48
CA PHE A 69 -12.61 -18.02 -7.76
C PHE A 69 -13.53 -17.74 -6.58
N GLN A 70 -13.24 -16.62 -5.87
CA GLN A 70 -14.01 -16.21 -4.70
C GLN A 70 -15.20 -15.33 -5.07
N GLY A 71 -15.20 -14.73 -6.28
CA GLY A 71 -16.24 -13.84 -6.76
C GLY A 71 -16.32 -12.52 -6.00
N GLU A 72 -15.18 -12.03 -5.47
CA GLU A 72 -15.12 -10.78 -4.69
C GLU A 72 -13.82 -10.01 -4.88
N TYR A 73 -13.84 -8.73 -4.55
CA TYR A 73 -12.65 -7.91 -4.45
C TYR A 73 -11.96 -8.12 -3.10
N LYS A 74 -10.62 -8.19 -3.11
CA LYS A 74 -9.81 -8.34 -1.90
C LYS A 74 -8.66 -7.36 -1.89
N GLU A 75 -8.40 -6.82 -0.70
CA GLU A 75 -7.31 -5.88 -0.45
C GLU A 75 -5.94 -6.47 -0.84
N LEU A 76 -5.22 -5.77 -1.71
CA LEU A 76 -3.82 -5.99 -2.05
C LEU A 76 -2.91 -4.88 -1.53
N VAL A 77 -3.42 -3.66 -1.45
CA VAL A 77 -2.72 -2.47 -0.98
C VAL A 77 -3.56 -1.78 0.07
N SER A 78 -2.88 -1.29 1.09
CA SER A 78 -3.42 -0.36 2.06
C SER A 78 -2.48 0.83 2.17
N CYS A 79 -2.98 2.04 1.92
CA CYS A 79 -2.25 3.28 1.99
C CYS A 79 -2.83 4.18 3.07
N SER A 80 -2.01 4.61 4.04
CA SER A 80 -2.43 5.37 5.20
C SER A 80 -1.62 6.65 5.38
N ASN A 81 -2.32 7.76 5.62
CA ASN A 81 -1.71 8.97 6.19
C ASN A 81 -2.01 9.01 7.69
N CYS A 82 -0.97 8.84 8.49
CA CYS A 82 -1.07 8.84 9.95
C CYS A 82 -0.84 10.22 10.57
N THR A 83 -0.64 11.24 9.74
CA THR A 83 -0.29 12.59 10.19
C THR A 83 0.84 12.57 11.24
N ASP A 84 0.74 13.31 12.31
CA ASP A 84 1.75 13.38 13.37
C ASP A 84 1.51 12.39 14.53
N TYR A 85 0.55 11.48 14.40
CA TYR A 85 0.16 10.58 15.50
C TYR A 85 1.36 9.77 16.05
N GLN A 86 2.09 9.09 15.16
CA GLN A 86 3.26 8.31 15.55
C GLN A 86 4.45 9.19 15.89
N SER A 87 4.63 10.30 15.16
CA SER A 87 5.76 11.21 15.32
C SER A 87 5.77 11.91 16.67
N ARG A 88 4.61 12.19 17.24
CA ARG A 88 4.50 12.76 18.60
C ARG A 88 5.02 11.78 19.65
N GLU A 89 4.63 10.52 19.56
CA GLU A 89 5.06 9.48 20.52
C GLU A 89 6.55 9.16 20.37
N LEU A 90 7.06 9.17 19.13
CA LEU A 90 8.46 8.86 18.84
C LEU A 90 9.39 10.08 18.87
N ASP A 91 8.86 11.27 19.12
CA ASP A 91 9.58 12.56 19.12
C ASP A 91 10.31 12.84 17.80
N ILE A 92 9.74 12.44 16.66
CA ILE A 92 10.31 12.67 15.34
C ILE A 92 9.90 14.05 14.84
N ARG A 93 10.86 14.94 14.71
CA ARG A 93 10.65 16.35 14.39
C ARG A 93 11.51 16.80 13.22
N PHE A 94 11.07 17.86 12.55
CA PHE A 94 11.84 18.53 11.53
C PHE A 94 12.05 20.00 11.86
N GLY A 95 13.00 20.67 11.16
CA GLY A 95 13.32 22.07 11.38
C GLY A 95 14.22 22.27 12.59
N VAL A 96 15.52 22.16 12.42
CA VAL A 96 16.46 22.26 13.52
C VAL A 96 17.43 23.41 13.32
N LYS A 97 17.08 24.54 13.91
CA LYS A 97 18.09 25.36 14.58
C LYS A 97 17.70 25.47 16.03
N LYS A 98 18.67 25.42 16.96
CA LYS A 98 18.48 25.52 18.41
C LYS A 98 17.67 26.75 18.87
N THR A 99 17.37 27.67 17.94
CA THR A 99 16.70 28.96 18.14
C THR A 99 15.23 28.96 17.75
N ASP A 100 14.71 27.90 17.07
CA ASP A 100 13.32 27.89 16.67
C ASP A 100 12.42 27.37 17.80
N ALA A 101 11.64 28.28 18.37
CA ALA A 101 10.72 28.04 19.49
C ALA A 101 9.56 27.10 19.12
N LYS A 102 9.36 26.77 17.85
CA LYS A 102 8.27 25.93 17.37
C LYS A 102 8.80 24.68 16.69
N LYS A 103 8.93 23.62 17.47
CA LYS A 103 9.26 22.28 16.96
C LYS A 103 8.01 21.69 16.30
N SER A 104 8.10 21.39 15.00
CA SER A 104 7.02 20.74 14.24
C SER A 104 7.31 19.25 14.11
N TYR A 105 6.28 18.43 14.33
CA TYR A 105 6.37 16.99 14.08
C TYR A 105 6.22 16.68 12.60
N VAL A 106 6.91 15.65 12.13
CA VAL A 106 6.72 15.15 10.77
C VAL A 106 5.39 14.41 10.66
N HIS A 107 4.82 14.36 9.46
CA HIS A 107 3.75 13.43 9.15
C HIS A 107 4.35 12.10 8.67
N ALA A 108 3.82 11.00 9.18
CA ALA A 108 4.22 9.64 8.81
C ALA A 108 3.16 9.02 7.91
N LEU A 109 3.59 8.47 6.78
CA LEU A 109 2.75 7.77 5.83
C LEU A 109 3.31 6.38 5.57
N ASN A 110 2.43 5.43 5.30
CA ASN A 110 2.82 4.10 4.86
C ASN A 110 1.85 3.58 3.80
N ALA A 111 2.38 2.84 2.85
CA ALA A 111 1.59 2.17 1.83
C ALA A 111 2.22 0.85 1.44
N THR A 112 1.42 -0.19 1.32
CA THR A 112 1.81 -1.42 0.65
C THR A 112 2.05 -1.11 -0.83
N LEU A 113 3.16 -1.58 -1.38
CA LEU A 113 3.32 -1.68 -2.83
C LEU A 113 2.87 -3.07 -3.30
N CYS A 114 3.36 -4.11 -2.66
CA CYS A 114 3.04 -5.48 -3.06
C CYS A 114 3.02 -6.44 -1.87
N ALA A 115 1.87 -7.03 -1.60
CA ALA A 115 1.72 -8.21 -0.76
C ALA A 115 1.98 -9.45 -1.64
N THR A 116 3.23 -9.90 -1.73
CA THR A 116 3.72 -10.79 -2.79
C THR A 116 2.89 -12.07 -2.96
N GLU A 117 2.55 -12.74 -1.89
CA GLU A 117 1.79 -13.99 -1.94
C GLU A 117 0.35 -13.76 -2.41
N ARG A 118 -0.33 -12.76 -1.86
CA ARG A 118 -1.71 -12.43 -2.24
C ARG A 118 -1.78 -11.93 -3.68
N THR A 119 -0.83 -11.12 -4.10
CA THR A 119 -0.71 -10.66 -5.49
C THR A 119 -0.45 -11.82 -6.43
N LEU A 120 0.44 -12.76 -6.07
CA LEU A 120 0.68 -13.96 -6.86
C LEU A 120 -0.59 -14.81 -7.01
N CYS A 121 -1.34 -15.03 -5.91
CA CYS A 121 -2.62 -15.73 -5.97
C CYS A 121 -3.61 -15.03 -6.91
N CYS A 122 -3.70 -13.71 -6.84
CA CYS A 122 -4.57 -12.92 -7.71
C CYS A 122 -4.19 -13.07 -9.20
N VAL A 123 -2.89 -13.01 -9.51
CA VAL A 123 -2.37 -13.23 -10.87
C VAL A 123 -2.71 -14.64 -11.35
N LEU A 124 -2.46 -15.66 -10.54
CA LEU A 124 -2.78 -17.05 -10.89
C LEU A 124 -4.28 -17.25 -11.14
N GLU A 125 -5.15 -16.72 -10.27
CA GLU A 125 -6.60 -16.84 -10.45
C GLU A 125 -7.10 -16.14 -11.72
N ASN A 126 -6.57 -14.95 -12.05
CA ASN A 126 -7.03 -14.19 -13.21
C ASN A 126 -6.50 -14.71 -14.54
N TYR A 127 -5.34 -15.36 -14.55
CA TYR A 127 -4.63 -15.70 -15.77
C TYR A 127 -4.45 -17.20 -16.02
N GLN A 128 -4.98 -18.07 -15.13
CA GLN A 128 -4.99 -19.50 -15.37
C GLN A 128 -5.94 -19.85 -16.51
N THR A 129 -5.53 -20.83 -17.32
CA THR A 129 -6.35 -21.43 -18.39
C THR A 129 -6.38 -22.94 -18.18
N GLU A 130 -7.31 -23.63 -18.84
CA GLU A 130 -7.45 -25.11 -18.75
C GLU A 130 -6.13 -25.85 -19.06
N ASN A 131 -5.26 -25.26 -19.84
CA ASN A 131 -4.01 -25.88 -20.33
C ASN A 131 -2.74 -25.26 -19.75
N VAL A 132 -2.79 -24.09 -19.10
CA VAL A 132 -1.61 -23.36 -18.63
C VAL A 132 -1.90 -22.70 -17.30
N CYS A 133 -1.27 -23.19 -16.24
CA CYS A 133 -1.19 -22.49 -14.98
C CYS A 133 -0.25 -21.30 -15.11
N GLY A 134 -0.78 -20.09 -15.26
CA GLY A 134 -0.12 -18.79 -15.02
C GLY A 134 1.28 -18.50 -15.56
N GLN A 135 1.96 -19.45 -16.17
CA GLN A 135 3.38 -19.31 -16.54
C GLN A 135 3.68 -18.32 -17.68
N SER A 136 2.73 -18.08 -18.58
CA SER A 136 3.02 -17.25 -19.77
C SER A 136 3.12 -15.76 -19.45
N LEU A 137 2.46 -15.28 -18.41
CA LEU A 137 2.49 -13.86 -18.04
C LEU A 137 3.76 -13.44 -17.32
N LEU A 138 4.23 -14.25 -16.39
CA LEU A 138 5.50 -13.98 -15.71
C LEU A 138 6.65 -13.89 -16.73
N TYR A 139 6.58 -14.66 -17.81
CA TYR A 139 7.61 -14.66 -18.86
C TYR A 139 7.56 -13.42 -19.76
N SER A 140 6.37 -12.83 -19.99
CA SER A 140 6.23 -11.62 -20.81
C SER A 140 6.60 -10.33 -20.08
N MET A 141 6.55 -10.34 -18.74
CA MET A 141 6.91 -9.19 -17.91
C MET A 141 8.43 -9.05 -17.68
N TRP A 142 9.23 -10.07 -18.06
CA TRP A 142 10.70 -10.06 -17.90
C TRP A 142 11.44 -9.79 -19.21
N LYS A 143 10.77 -9.32 -20.25
CA LYS A 143 11.35 -8.83 -21.50
C LYS A 143 11.24 -7.31 -21.59
#